data_538505a2558714bfc8a0e3176de9ec76
#
_entry.id   538505a2558714bfc8a0e3176de9ec76
#
_cell.length_a   1.000
_cell.length_b   1.000
_cell.length_c   1.000
_cell.angle_alpha   90.00
_cell.angle_beta   90.00
_cell.angle_gamma   90.00
#
_symmetry.space_group_name_H-M   'P 1'
#
loop_
_entity.id
_entity.type
_entity.pdbx_description
1 polymer ?
#
loop_
_entity_poly.entity_id
_entity_poly.type
_entity_poly.pdbx_seq_one_letter_code
_entity_poly.pdbx_strand_id
1 'polypeptide(L)'
;LLKYRRMILELMLASHCRDCTACEKNRSCRLQEMAVRFGIHHVHFKDTREHVPMDFSSPAVTFHLNKCILCGDCVRVCKEVQGMSILHFAGRGPGLHIEAGDDQPISTTHCVSCGQCAAACPADAIRFTKKGLTRGNR
;
A
#
# COMPACT_ATOMS: atom_id res chain seq x y z
N LEU A 1 4.36 17.79 20.64
CA LEU A 1 3.78 17.47 19.36
C LEU A 1 4.79 16.82 18.40
N LEU A 2 6.01 17.37 18.23
CA LEU A 2 7.06 16.81 17.34
C LEU A 2 7.47 15.40 17.74
N LYS A 3 7.63 15.11 19.04
CA LYS A 3 7.96 13.77 19.55
C LYS A 3 6.95 12.72 19.10
N TYR A 4 5.65 13.03 19.19
CA TYR A 4 4.59 12.10 18.80
C TYR A 4 4.54 11.88 17.27
N ARG A 5 4.72 12.93 16.47
CA ARG A 5 4.80 12.82 15.02
C ARG A 5 5.98 11.94 14.58
N ARG A 6 7.15 12.11 15.21
CA ARG A 6 8.31 11.25 14.98
C ARG A 6 8.01 9.80 15.31
N MET A 7 7.39 9.53 16.46
CA MET A 7 7.02 8.18 16.89
C MET A 7 6.07 7.51 15.89
N ILE A 8 5.05 8.23 15.40
CA ILE A 8 4.11 7.71 14.41
C ILE A 8 4.85 7.36 13.10
N LEU A 9 5.72 8.23 12.62
CA LEU A 9 6.52 7.97 11.41
C LEU A 9 7.44 6.77 11.59
N GLU A 10 8.05 6.63 12.77
CA GLU A 10 8.91 5.50 13.09
C GLU A 10 8.13 4.18 13.13
N LEU A 11 6.90 4.18 13.68
CA LEU A 11 6.00 3.02 13.65
C LEU A 11 5.60 2.66 12.21
N MET A 12 5.29 3.64 11.36
CA MET A 12 5.01 3.40 9.93
C MET A 12 6.22 2.79 9.21
N LEU A 13 7.43 3.26 9.51
CA LEU A 13 8.67 2.71 8.96
C LEU A 13 8.99 1.32 9.50
N ALA A 14 8.64 1.02 10.76
CA ALA A 14 8.85 -0.29 11.37
C ALA A 14 8.13 -1.39 10.60
N SER A 15 6.91 -1.10 10.17
CA SER A 15 6.06 -2.04 9.45
C SER A 15 6.11 -1.89 7.91
N HIS A 16 7.00 -1.06 7.38
CA HIS A 16 7.23 -0.89 5.94
C HIS A 16 8.43 -1.73 5.48
N CYS A 17 8.43 -2.24 4.25
CA CYS A 17 9.48 -3.10 3.71
C CYS A 17 10.89 -2.50 3.73
N ARG A 18 11.05 -1.20 3.84
CA ARG A 18 12.31 -0.43 3.91
C ARG A 18 13.33 -0.69 2.78
N ASP A 19 12.93 -1.42 1.76
CA ASP A 19 13.76 -1.64 0.56
C ASP A 19 13.65 -0.44 -0.38
N CYS A 20 14.16 0.69 0.08
CA CYS A 20 14.04 1.96 -0.63
C CYS A 20 14.85 1.99 -1.92
N THR A 21 15.95 1.26 -1.99
CA THR A 21 16.86 1.25 -3.14
C THR A 21 16.23 0.59 -4.36
N ALA A 22 15.43 -0.47 -4.12
CA ALA A 22 14.68 -1.18 -5.17
C ALA A 22 13.26 -0.64 -5.37
N CYS A 23 12.87 0.41 -4.64
CA CYS A 23 11.53 0.96 -4.72
C CYS A 23 11.39 1.95 -5.88
N GLU A 24 10.33 1.83 -6.69
CA GLU A 24 10.03 2.76 -7.79
C GLU A 24 9.75 4.20 -7.30
N LYS A 25 9.29 4.35 -6.04
CA LYS A 25 9.09 5.64 -5.37
C LYS A 25 10.38 6.24 -4.78
N ASN A 26 11.53 5.59 -4.96
CA ASN A 26 12.79 6.14 -4.44
C ASN A 26 13.00 7.58 -4.92
N ARG A 27 13.41 8.47 -4.04
CA ARG A 27 13.58 9.92 -4.24
C ARG A 27 12.29 10.73 -4.46
N SER A 28 11.13 10.09 -4.66
CA SER A 28 9.81 10.74 -4.75
C SER A 28 8.84 10.27 -3.66
N CYS A 29 9.35 9.58 -2.65
CA CYS A 29 8.56 8.99 -1.58
C CYS A 29 8.37 9.98 -0.43
N ARG A 30 7.10 10.32 -0.15
CA ARG A 30 6.74 11.19 0.97
C ARG A 30 7.19 10.65 2.32
N LEU A 31 7.18 9.32 2.50
CA LEU A 31 7.63 8.69 3.74
C LEU A 31 9.15 8.87 3.94
N GLN A 32 9.96 8.73 2.88
CA GLN A 32 11.40 9.02 2.92
C GLN A 32 11.67 10.49 3.26
N GLU A 33 10.99 11.42 2.59
CA GLU A 33 11.10 12.85 2.86
C GLU A 33 10.81 13.17 4.33
N MET A 34 9.72 12.62 4.85
CA MET A 34 9.34 12.83 6.25
C MET A 34 10.33 12.18 7.22
N ALA A 35 10.87 11.00 6.91
CA ALA A 35 11.89 10.34 7.74
C ALA A 35 13.15 11.22 7.87
N VAL A 36 13.63 11.78 6.76
CA VAL A 36 14.77 12.71 6.75
C VAL A 36 14.43 13.97 7.55
N ARG A 37 13.29 14.59 7.29
CA ARG A 37 12.85 15.83 7.96
C ARG A 37 12.74 15.68 9.48
N PHE A 38 12.34 14.51 9.98
CA PHE A 38 12.23 14.22 11.41
C PHE A 38 13.48 13.54 12.00
N GLY A 39 14.56 13.40 11.24
CA GLY A 39 15.83 12.85 11.70
C GLY A 39 15.71 11.39 12.13
N ILE A 40 14.91 10.58 11.43
CA ILE A 40 14.74 9.16 11.72
C ILE A 40 15.80 8.38 10.93
N HIS A 41 16.92 8.09 11.57
CA HIS A 41 18.03 7.32 10.99
C HIS A 41 17.95 5.83 11.37
N HIS A 42 17.33 5.53 12.51
CA HIS A 42 17.13 4.19 13.02
C HIS A 42 15.68 4.00 13.42
N VAL A 43 15.15 2.81 13.18
CA VAL A 43 13.81 2.39 13.60
C VAL A 43 13.96 1.50 14.83
N HIS A 44 13.47 1.97 15.97
CA HIS A 44 13.58 1.27 17.25
C HIS A 44 12.48 0.21 17.44
N PHE A 45 11.36 0.37 16.74
CA PHE A 45 10.26 -0.57 16.83
C PHE A 45 10.51 -1.81 15.96
N LYS A 46 10.19 -2.98 16.52
CA LYS A 46 10.26 -4.25 15.78
C LYS A 46 9.07 -4.35 14.82
N ASP A 47 9.33 -4.84 13.62
CA ASP A 47 8.25 -5.25 12.71
C ASP A 47 7.57 -6.50 13.28
N THR A 48 6.26 -6.39 13.46
CA THR A 48 5.40 -7.48 13.96
C THR A 48 4.39 -7.96 12.93
N ARG A 49 4.42 -7.40 11.71
CA ARG A 49 3.54 -7.82 10.61
C ARG A 49 4.09 -9.06 9.92
N GLU A 50 3.20 -9.94 9.54
CA GLU A 50 3.53 -11.03 8.63
C GLU A 50 3.81 -10.48 7.23
N HIS A 51 4.91 -10.93 6.63
CA HIS A 51 5.21 -10.62 5.25
C HIS A 51 4.38 -11.51 4.33
N VAL A 52 3.57 -10.89 3.50
CA VAL A 52 2.74 -11.59 2.52
C VAL A 52 3.37 -11.54 1.12
N PRO A 53 3.21 -12.60 0.32
CA PRO A 53 3.66 -12.59 -1.07
C PRO A 53 2.92 -11.51 -1.87
N MET A 54 3.55 -11.07 -2.97
CA MET A 54 2.90 -10.16 -3.91
C MET A 54 1.79 -10.88 -4.67
N ASP A 55 0.63 -10.23 -4.81
CA ASP A 55 -0.45 -10.71 -5.67
C ASP A 55 -0.35 -10.08 -7.06
N PHE A 56 -0.17 -10.92 -8.07
CA PHE A 56 -0.10 -10.57 -9.50
C PHE A 56 -1.33 -11.06 -10.26
N SER A 57 -2.36 -11.52 -9.59
CA SER A 57 -3.51 -12.18 -10.22
C SER A 57 -4.37 -11.23 -11.06
N SER A 58 -4.36 -9.93 -10.76
CA SER A 58 -5.11 -8.93 -11.54
C SER A 58 -4.38 -8.56 -12.84
N PRO A 59 -5.12 -8.39 -13.95
CA PRO A 59 -4.55 -7.92 -15.21
C PRO A 59 -4.16 -6.43 -15.19
N ALA A 60 -4.73 -5.64 -14.29
CA ALA A 60 -4.54 -4.19 -14.26
C ALA A 60 -3.59 -3.72 -13.16
N VAL A 61 -3.58 -4.38 -12.01
CA VAL A 61 -2.83 -3.95 -10.83
C VAL A 61 -2.09 -5.11 -10.17
N THR A 62 -1.04 -4.78 -9.45
CA THR A 62 -0.32 -5.72 -8.57
C THR A 62 -0.37 -5.20 -7.14
N PHE A 63 -0.43 -6.11 -6.17
CA PHE A 63 -0.44 -5.81 -4.75
C PHE A 63 0.87 -6.22 -4.10
N HIS A 64 1.54 -5.27 -3.46
CA HIS A 64 2.71 -5.47 -2.64
C HIS A 64 2.43 -4.95 -1.23
N LEU A 65 1.63 -5.69 -0.46
CA LEU A 65 1.08 -5.24 0.82
C LEU A 65 2.14 -4.95 1.88
N ASN A 66 3.36 -5.49 1.76
CA ASN A 66 4.49 -5.14 2.63
C ASN A 66 4.93 -3.67 2.52
N LYS A 67 4.50 -2.96 1.47
CA LYS A 67 4.66 -1.51 1.32
C LYS A 67 3.47 -0.70 1.85
N CYS A 68 2.40 -1.35 2.28
CA CYS A 68 1.18 -0.67 2.69
C CYS A 68 1.37 0.10 3.99
N ILE A 69 0.96 1.38 3.99
CA ILE A 69 0.97 2.25 5.18
C ILE A 69 -0.41 2.37 5.83
N LEU A 70 -1.37 1.57 5.42
CA LEU A 70 -2.74 1.51 5.95
C LEU A 70 -3.50 2.84 5.87
N CYS A 71 -3.24 3.69 4.88
CA CYS A 71 -3.93 4.98 4.71
C CYS A 71 -5.41 4.84 4.33
N GLY A 72 -5.82 3.71 3.74
CA GLY A 72 -7.20 3.43 3.34
C GLY A 72 -7.66 4.12 2.05
N ASP A 73 -6.79 4.84 1.33
CA ASP A 73 -7.18 5.55 0.10
C ASP A 73 -7.72 4.59 -0.97
N CYS A 74 -7.11 3.41 -1.12
CA CYS A 74 -7.58 2.39 -2.05
C CYS A 74 -8.97 1.85 -1.68
N VAL A 75 -9.26 1.70 -0.38
CA VAL A 75 -10.58 1.26 0.12
C VAL A 75 -11.62 2.34 -0.19
N ARG A 76 -11.32 3.61 0.15
CA ARG A 76 -12.24 4.73 -0.12
C ARG A 76 -12.54 4.88 -1.61
N VAL A 77 -11.51 4.89 -2.46
CA VAL A 77 -11.74 5.09 -3.89
C VAL A 77 -12.49 3.90 -4.51
N CYS A 78 -12.25 2.68 -4.06
CA CYS A 78 -12.98 1.50 -4.52
C CYS A 78 -14.47 1.56 -4.13
N LYS A 79 -14.76 2.04 -2.90
CA LYS A 79 -16.13 2.14 -2.38
C LYS A 79 -16.85 3.40 -2.88
N GLU A 80 -16.24 4.56 -2.74
CA GLU A 80 -16.93 5.84 -2.90
C GLU A 80 -16.92 6.34 -4.35
N VAL A 81 -15.87 6.03 -5.11
CA VAL A 81 -15.73 6.47 -6.50
C VAL A 81 -16.19 5.39 -7.48
N GLN A 82 -15.76 4.15 -7.28
CA GLN A 82 -16.10 3.04 -8.18
C GLN A 82 -17.36 2.27 -7.77
N GLY A 83 -17.82 2.41 -6.51
CA GLY A 83 -19.00 1.71 -6.02
C GLY A 83 -18.83 0.20 -5.86
N MET A 84 -17.60 -0.34 -6.02
CA MET A 84 -17.37 -1.80 -6.06
C MET A 84 -17.16 -2.40 -4.67
N SER A 85 -16.58 -1.65 -3.72
CA SER A 85 -16.29 -2.10 -2.34
C SER A 85 -15.50 -3.42 -2.24
N ILE A 86 -14.66 -3.72 -3.23
CA ILE A 86 -13.85 -4.95 -3.26
C ILE A 86 -12.76 -4.92 -2.20
N LEU A 87 -12.08 -3.76 -2.05
CA LEU A 87 -11.00 -3.60 -1.09
C LEU A 87 -11.54 -3.18 0.27
N HIS A 88 -11.08 -3.83 1.32
CA HIS A 88 -11.45 -3.50 2.69
C HIS A 88 -10.30 -3.76 3.68
N PHE A 89 -10.46 -3.31 4.91
CA PHE A 89 -9.55 -3.62 6.00
C PHE A 89 -9.92 -4.96 6.61
N ALA A 90 -8.94 -5.83 6.80
CA ALA A 90 -9.08 -7.12 7.48
C ALA A 90 -8.05 -7.25 8.60
N GLY A 91 -8.27 -8.22 9.48
CA GLY A 91 -7.42 -8.45 10.65
C GLY A 91 -7.59 -7.39 11.76
N ARG A 92 -6.73 -7.48 12.76
CA ARG A 92 -6.72 -6.56 13.93
C ARG A 92 -5.30 -6.36 14.45
N GLY A 93 -5.07 -5.20 15.07
CA GLY A 93 -3.77 -4.89 15.67
C GLY A 93 -2.62 -5.01 14.66
N PRO A 94 -1.54 -5.74 14.99
CA PRO A 94 -0.41 -5.91 14.06
C PRO A 94 -0.76 -6.67 12.76
N GLY A 95 -1.81 -7.50 12.79
CA GLY A 95 -2.32 -8.22 11.63
C GLY A 95 -3.28 -7.41 10.75
N LEU A 96 -3.50 -6.11 11.03
CA LEU A 96 -4.35 -5.27 10.18
C LEU A 96 -3.73 -5.11 8.80
N HIS A 97 -4.50 -5.39 7.76
CA HIS A 97 -4.06 -5.27 6.37
C HIS A 97 -5.23 -4.91 5.44
N ILE A 98 -4.91 -4.66 4.18
CA ILE A 98 -5.91 -4.48 3.12
C ILE A 98 -6.03 -5.80 2.38
N GLU A 99 -7.24 -6.25 2.18
CA GLU A 99 -7.50 -7.43 1.35
C GLU A 99 -8.59 -7.18 0.31
N ALA A 100 -8.69 -8.10 -0.65
CA ALA A 100 -9.74 -8.13 -1.66
C ALA A 100 -10.56 -9.40 -1.45
N GLY A 101 -11.83 -9.27 -1.07
CA GLY A 101 -12.75 -10.41 -0.86
C GLY A 101 -12.17 -11.49 0.03
N ASP A 102 -12.59 -11.71 1.18
CA ASP A 102 -12.32 -12.82 2.12
C ASP A 102 -10.98 -13.59 1.92
N ASP A 103 -9.84 -12.89 1.93
CA ASP A 103 -8.49 -13.45 1.79
C ASP A 103 -8.25 -14.22 0.47
N GLN A 104 -8.95 -13.84 -0.59
CA GLN A 104 -8.82 -14.44 -1.91
C GLN A 104 -7.97 -13.55 -2.87
N PRO A 105 -7.31 -14.15 -3.87
CA PRO A 105 -6.67 -13.37 -4.92
C PRO A 105 -7.68 -12.42 -5.58
N ILE A 106 -7.26 -11.19 -5.89
CA ILE A 106 -8.19 -10.19 -6.47
C ILE A 106 -8.83 -10.66 -7.78
N SER A 107 -8.19 -11.57 -8.51
CA SER A 107 -8.74 -12.15 -9.75
C SER A 107 -10.01 -12.96 -9.55
N THR A 108 -10.25 -13.48 -8.35
CA THR A 108 -11.45 -14.26 -8.02
C THR A 108 -12.62 -13.39 -7.56
N THR A 109 -12.38 -12.10 -7.37
CA THR A 109 -13.40 -11.13 -6.97
C THR A 109 -14.09 -10.49 -8.18
N HIS A 110 -15.19 -9.79 -7.95
CA HIS A 110 -15.87 -9.00 -8.99
C HIS A 110 -15.15 -7.69 -9.35
N CYS A 111 -13.81 -7.64 -9.19
CA CYS A 111 -13.02 -6.47 -9.49
C CYS A 111 -13.06 -6.16 -11.00
N VAL A 112 -13.50 -4.94 -11.34
CA VAL A 112 -13.60 -4.47 -12.73
C VAL A 112 -12.26 -4.00 -13.31
N SER A 113 -11.17 -4.18 -12.59
CA SER A 113 -9.80 -3.84 -13.03
C SER A 113 -9.64 -2.37 -13.48
N CYS A 114 -10.34 -1.44 -12.84
CA CYS A 114 -10.32 0.00 -13.18
C CYS A 114 -8.99 0.70 -12.84
N GLY A 115 -8.18 0.15 -11.93
CA GLY A 115 -6.86 0.69 -11.54
C GLY A 115 -6.88 1.91 -10.62
N GLN A 116 -8.04 2.41 -10.21
CA GLN A 116 -8.15 3.59 -9.35
C GLN A 116 -7.44 3.43 -8.00
N CYS A 117 -7.42 2.20 -7.46
CA CYS A 117 -6.69 1.88 -6.24
C CYS A 117 -5.17 2.06 -6.39
N ALA A 118 -4.61 1.77 -7.58
CA ALA A 118 -3.20 2.01 -7.86
C ALA A 118 -2.91 3.51 -8.02
N ALA A 119 -3.79 4.24 -8.71
CA ALA A 119 -3.66 5.70 -8.86
C ALA A 119 -3.71 6.44 -7.52
N ALA A 120 -4.52 5.95 -6.57
CA ALA A 120 -4.68 6.55 -5.25
C ALA A 120 -3.59 6.13 -4.24
N CYS A 121 -2.79 5.10 -4.52
CA CYS A 121 -1.83 4.56 -3.54
C CYS A 121 -0.59 5.43 -3.38
N PRO A 122 -0.35 6.08 -2.23
CA PRO A 122 0.81 6.95 -2.03
C PRO A 122 2.12 6.17 -1.80
N ALA A 123 2.02 4.90 -1.37
CA ALA A 123 3.16 4.07 -0.96
C ALA A 123 3.59 3.05 -2.02
N ASP A 124 2.95 3.06 -3.20
CA ASP A 124 3.20 2.08 -4.26
C ASP A 124 2.97 0.61 -3.83
N ALA A 125 2.12 0.43 -2.81
CA ALA A 125 1.69 -0.90 -2.36
C ALA A 125 0.73 -1.55 -3.36
N ILE A 126 -0.02 -0.73 -4.09
CA ILE A 126 -0.82 -1.14 -5.24
C ILE A 126 -0.32 -0.31 -6.42
N ARG A 127 0.04 -0.98 -7.51
CA ARG A 127 0.58 -0.33 -8.70
C ARG A 127 0.02 -0.94 -9.98
N PHE A 128 0.07 -0.19 -11.06
CA PHE A 128 -0.32 -0.69 -12.37
C PHE A 128 0.61 -1.81 -12.83
N THR A 129 0.05 -2.84 -13.45
CA THR A 129 0.85 -3.80 -14.23
C THR A 129 1.36 -3.12 -15.50
N LYS A 130 2.45 -3.66 -16.10
CA LYS A 130 2.91 -3.20 -17.42
C LYS A 130 1.80 -3.29 -18.49
N LYS A 131 0.92 -4.29 -18.38
CA LYS A 131 -0.25 -4.45 -19.26
C LYS A 131 -1.34 -3.42 -18.98
N GLY A 132 -1.49 -2.98 -17.71
CA GLY A 132 -2.48 -1.96 -17.33
C GLY A 132 -2.12 -0.57 -17.81
N LEU A 133 -0.83 -0.24 -17.88
CA LEU A 133 -0.35 1.07 -18.39
C LEU A 133 -0.64 1.27 -19.88
N THR A 134 -0.68 0.20 -20.68
CA THR A 134 -0.95 0.30 -22.14
C THR A 134 -2.43 0.48 -22.47
N ARG A 135 -3.36 0.24 -21.53
CA ARG A 135 -4.81 0.44 -21.75
C ARG A 135 -5.28 1.89 -21.54
N GLY A 136 -4.47 2.74 -20.95
CA GLY A 136 -4.80 4.15 -20.67
C GLY A 136 -4.57 5.13 -21.84
N ASN A 137 -4.00 4.69 -22.94
CA ASN A 137 -3.67 5.51 -24.11
C ASN A 137 -4.59 5.22 -25.32
N ARG A 138 -5.91 5.25 -25.11
CA ARG A 138 -6.86 5.33 -26.23
C ARG A 138 -7.87 6.42 -25.97
#